data_6bc561f32b92e1e2e762f0f8c4f96ded
#
_entry.id   6bc561f32b92e1e2e762f0f8c4f96ded
#
_cell.length_a   1.000
_cell.length_b   1.000
_cell.length_c   1.000
_cell.angle_alpha   90.00
_cell.angle_beta   90.00
_cell.angle_gamma   90.00
#
_symmetry.space_group_name_H-M   'P 1'
#
loop_
_entity.id
_entity.type
_entity.pdbx_description
1 polymer ?
#
loop_
_entity_poly.entity_id
_entity_poly.type
_entity_poly.pdbx_seq_one_letter_code
_entity_poly.pdbx_strand_id
1 'polypeptide(L)'
;MAIPKVSKDDIHKWSDFNILASHVNNSGVLVDRRFQNVVKFGYNKDIDSNAEETIWAQGGQWQPTTGAETVSIVSSSTNDTNGGTGANLLAIFGLDADYIAVSELTIALSGTTPVTSSLSYRYINRLAVAFSGSGLKNEGTITVTQSTSGVVLATIPPDESITQQAVYTIPAGYTGYLQGIYVNGGKTSGGSVPLIEYEVYSYNNLSNTRYRVSTAVEDASSGNSLTFDFPFANPTAEKNTLYVNASTNTNNTQVFCRFFMRLIANGADFT
;
A
#
# COMPACT_ATOMS: atom_id res chain seq x y z
N MET A 1 24.62 2.54 26.72
CA MET A 1 24.26 1.12 26.60
C MET A 1 24.58 0.72 25.17
N ALA A 2 25.53 -0.19 24.95
CA ALA A 2 25.91 -0.60 23.59
C ALA A 2 24.78 -1.46 23.01
N ILE A 3 24.35 -1.15 21.78
CA ILE A 3 23.37 -1.98 21.06
C ILE A 3 24.03 -3.34 20.79
N PRO A 4 23.39 -4.46 21.14
CA PRO A 4 23.93 -5.78 20.84
C PRO A 4 24.17 -5.91 19.33
N LYS A 5 25.37 -6.29 18.91
CA LYS A 5 25.66 -6.65 17.53
C LYS A 5 25.00 -7.99 17.24
N VAL A 6 24.13 -8.00 16.23
CA VAL A 6 23.49 -9.24 15.76
C VAL A 6 24.34 -9.80 14.63
N SER A 7 24.72 -11.07 14.73
CA SER A 7 25.53 -11.73 13.71
C SER A 7 24.70 -12.12 12.49
N LYS A 8 25.34 -12.36 11.35
CA LYS A 8 24.68 -12.88 10.14
C LYS A 8 23.90 -14.18 10.41
N ASP A 9 24.41 -15.01 11.32
CA ASP A 9 23.82 -16.31 11.66
C ASP A 9 22.55 -16.16 12.50
N ASP A 10 22.36 -15.02 13.18
CA ASP A 10 21.19 -14.72 13.99
C ASP A 10 19.98 -14.28 13.14
N ILE A 11 20.23 -13.81 11.90
CA ILE A 11 19.19 -13.32 10.99
C ILE A 11 18.33 -14.47 10.42
N HIS A 12 18.81 -15.71 10.46
CA HIS A 12 18.08 -16.88 9.97
C HIS A 12 16.99 -17.40 10.92
N LYS A 13 16.88 -16.85 12.14
CA LYS A 13 15.85 -17.24 13.09
C LYS A 13 14.71 -16.21 13.06
N TRP A 14 13.51 -16.62 12.66
CA TRP A 14 12.32 -15.80 12.60
C TRP A 14 11.99 -15.05 13.91
N SER A 15 12.34 -15.64 15.06
CA SER A 15 12.20 -15.02 16.37
C SER A 15 13.02 -13.75 16.54
N ASP A 16 14.19 -13.69 15.91
CA ASP A 16 15.15 -12.61 16.08
C ASP A 16 14.75 -11.38 15.26
N PHE A 17 14.04 -11.58 14.15
CA PHE A 17 13.45 -10.50 13.37
C PHE A 17 12.41 -9.67 14.15
N ASN A 18 11.63 -10.31 14.99
CA ASN A 18 10.64 -9.61 15.83
C ASN A 18 11.31 -8.81 16.96
N ILE A 19 12.41 -9.32 17.50
CA ILE A 19 13.18 -8.63 18.54
C ILE A 19 13.85 -7.38 17.98
N LEU A 20 14.45 -7.46 16.78
CA LEU A 20 15.08 -6.32 16.12
C LEU A 20 14.08 -5.23 15.71
N ALA A 21 12.87 -5.62 15.32
CA ALA A 21 11.81 -4.68 14.97
C ALA A 21 11.22 -3.95 16.21
N SER A 22 11.44 -4.47 17.40
CA SER A 22 10.94 -3.90 18.66
C SER A 22 11.90 -2.91 19.33
N HIS A 23 13.09 -2.69 18.79
CA HIS A 23 14.04 -1.69 19.32
C HIS A 23 13.56 -0.28 18.99
N VAL A 24 12.68 0.23 19.81
CA VAL A 24 12.27 1.65 19.84
C VAL A 24 12.99 2.36 20.97
N ASN A 25 13.37 3.62 20.77
CA ASN A 25 13.88 4.44 21.86
C ASN A 25 12.72 4.80 22.82
N ASN A 26 13.04 5.43 23.97
CA ASN A 26 12.06 5.89 24.95
C ASN A 26 11.02 6.89 24.38
N SER A 27 11.21 7.40 23.18
CA SER A 27 10.26 8.27 22.47
C SER A 27 9.46 7.52 21.40
N GLY A 28 9.52 6.19 21.35
CA GLY A 28 8.78 5.37 20.37
C GLY A 28 9.36 5.39 18.95
N VAL A 29 10.55 5.94 18.74
CA VAL A 29 11.21 6.00 17.44
C VAL A 29 12.08 4.77 17.24
N LEU A 30 11.94 4.07 16.09
CA LEU A 30 12.84 2.99 15.68
C LEU A 30 14.28 3.52 15.64
N VAL A 31 15.14 2.96 16.49
CA VAL A 31 16.56 3.36 16.60
C VAL A 31 17.37 2.83 15.42
N ASP A 32 16.92 1.74 14.81
CA ASP A 32 17.63 1.10 13.69
C ASP A 32 16.87 1.31 12.37
N ARG A 33 17.38 2.24 11.55
CA ARG A 33 16.83 2.52 10.21
C ARG A 33 17.20 1.42 9.19
N ARG A 34 17.98 0.42 9.56
CA ARG A 34 18.32 -0.69 8.67
C ARG A 34 17.14 -1.59 8.38
N PHE A 35 16.12 -1.59 9.25
CA PHE A 35 14.91 -2.41 9.13
C PHE A 35 13.65 -1.57 9.24
N GLN A 36 12.71 -1.83 8.35
CA GLN A 36 11.37 -1.23 8.42
C GLN A 36 10.33 -2.32 8.15
N ASN A 37 9.31 -2.39 8.99
CA ASN A 37 8.17 -3.26 8.74
C ASN A 37 7.12 -2.49 7.92
N VAL A 38 6.67 -3.09 6.85
CA VAL A 38 5.59 -2.58 5.99
C VAL A 38 4.40 -3.49 6.11
N VAL A 39 3.26 -2.93 6.47
CA VAL A 39 1.97 -3.58 6.39
C VAL A 39 1.13 -2.82 5.39
N LYS A 40 0.68 -3.53 4.37
CA LYS A 40 -0.23 -2.99 3.36
C LYS A 40 -1.52 -3.79 3.38
N PHE A 41 -2.61 -3.10 3.17
CA PHE A 41 -3.90 -3.72 2.91
C PHE A 41 -4.58 -3.00 1.77
N GLY A 42 -5.29 -3.76 0.96
CA GLY A 42 -6.11 -3.29 -0.14
C GLY A 42 -7.50 -3.89 -0.04
N TYR A 43 -8.45 -3.17 -0.57
CA TYR A 43 -9.82 -3.61 -0.70
C TYR A 43 -10.36 -3.12 -2.04
N ASN A 44 -10.87 -4.05 -2.83
CA ASN A 44 -11.66 -3.75 -4.02
C ASN A 44 -13.07 -4.30 -3.78
N LYS A 45 -14.04 -3.41 -3.79
CA LYS A 45 -15.43 -3.76 -3.44
C LYS A 45 -16.22 -4.41 -4.58
N ASP A 46 -15.68 -4.36 -5.81
CA ASP A 46 -16.43 -4.76 -7.01
C ASP A 46 -15.48 -5.14 -8.14
N ILE A 47 -15.09 -6.40 -8.17
CA ILE A 47 -14.37 -6.99 -9.31
C ILE A 47 -15.39 -7.71 -10.18
N ASP A 48 -15.40 -7.37 -11.46
CA ASP A 48 -16.25 -8.01 -12.45
C ASP A 48 -15.63 -9.30 -13.01
N SER A 49 -16.49 -10.20 -13.49
CA SER A 49 -16.07 -11.43 -14.13
C SER A 49 -15.21 -11.15 -15.38
N ASN A 50 -14.15 -11.95 -15.51
CA ASN A 50 -13.18 -11.88 -16.61
C ASN A 50 -12.32 -10.58 -16.61
N ALA A 51 -12.36 -9.79 -15.54
CA ALA A 51 -11.44 -8.68 -15.32
C ALA A 51 -10.34 -9.10 -14.33
N GLU A 52 -9.09 -8.78 -14.64
CA GLU A 52 -7.98 -8.79 -13.69
C GLU A 52 -7.85 -7.38 -13.14
N GLU A 53 -8.06 -7.19 -11.85
CA GLU A 53 -7.99 -5.87 -11.21
C GLU A 53 -7.02 -5.88 -10.03
N THR A 54 -6.41 -4.75 -9.78
CA THR A 54 -5.61 -4.56 -8.57
C THR A 54 -6.50 -4.48 -7.35
N ILE A 55 -6.07 -5.07 -6.24
CA ILE A 55 -6.81 -4.98 -4.97
C ILE A 55 -6.56 -3.62 -4.34
N TRP A 56 -7.32 -2.65 -4.76
CA TRP A 56 -7.30 -1.27 -4.28
C TRP A 56 -8.67 -0.59 -4.41
N ALA A 57 -8.88 0.44 -3.62
CA ALA A 57 -10.18 1.11 -3.56
C ALA A 57 -10.55 1.91 -4.82
N GLN A 58 -9.60 2.18 -5.70
CA GLN A 58 -9.84 2.86 -6.98
C GLN A 58 -10.59 1.98 -7.98
N GLY A 59 -10.43 0.64 -7.89
CA GLY A 59 -10.87 -0.29 -8.94
C GLY A 59 -9.97 -0.25 -10.18
N GLY A 60 -10.12 -1.25 -11.06
CA GLY A 60 -9.29 -1.44 -12.24
C GLY A 60 -7.84 -1.80 -11.92
N GLN A 61 -6.96 -1.76 -12.92
CA GLN A 61 -5.55 -2.10 -12.74
C GLN A 61 -4.72 -0.89 -12.32
N TRP A 62 -3.84 -1.09 -11.33
CA TRP A 62 -2.78 -0.14 -11.02
C TRP A 62 -1.89 0.08 -12.25
N GLN A 63 -1.53 1.35 -12.48
CA GLN A 63 -0.70 1.74 -13.62
C GLN A 63 0.65 2.31 -13.14
N PRO A 64 1.77 1.88 -13.76
CA PRO A 64 3.05 2.49 -13.50
C PRO A 64 3.09 3.92 -14.05
N THR A 65 3.84 4.79 -13.38
CA THR A 65 4.05 6.17 -13.82
C THR A 65 5.32 6.31 -14.66
N THR A 66 5.37 7.30 -15.53
CA THR A 66 6.56 7.62 -16.32
C THR A 66 7.54 8.54 -15.60
N GLY A 67 7.08 9.29 -14.60
CA GLY A 67 7.89 10.25 -13.85
C GLY A 67 7.21 10.72 -12.58
N ALA A 68 7.88 11.61 -11.84
CA ALA A 68 7.32 12.28 -10.69
C ALA A 68 6.68 13.62 -11.10
N GLU A 69 5.49 13.88 -10.59
CA GLU A 69 4.74 15.13 -10.80
C GLU A 69 4.19 15.62 -9.46
N THR A 70 3.87 16.89 -9.37
CA THR A 70 2.96 17.35 -8.32
C THR A 70 1.62 16.65 -8.47
N VAL A 71 0.88 16.52 -7.39
CA VAL A 71 -0.40 15.82 -7.42
C VAL A 71 -1.56 16.74 -7.11
N SER A 72 -2.66 16.51 -7.80
CA SER A 72 -3.97 17.09 -7.53
C SER A 72 -4.70 16.23 -6.53
N ILE A 73 -5.22 16.83 -5.47
CA ILE A 73 -5.93 16.17 -4.37
C ILE A 73 -7.33 16.73 -4.30
N VAL A 74 -8.33 15.88 -4.39
CA VAL A 74 -9.73 16.29 -4.36
C VAL A 74 -10.56 15.29 -3.56
N SER A 75 -11.54 15.78 -2.80
CA SER A 75 -12.58 14.95 -2.20
C SER A 75 -13.88 15.03 -2.99
N SER A 76 -14.70 13.98 -2.91
CA SER A 76 -16.07 14.00 -3.41
C SER A 76 -17.07 14.68 -2.44
N SER A 77 -16.64 15.00 -1.21
CA SER A 77 -17.46 15.71 -0.20
C SER A 77 -16.94 17.14 0.04
N THR A 78 -17.84 18.11 0.08
CA THR A 78 -17.52 19.48 0.48
C THR A 78 -17.13 19.61 1.95
N ASN A 79 -17.46 18.63 2.78
CA ASN A 79 -17.15 18.61 4.20
C ASN A 79 -15.70 18.20 4.51
N ASP A 80 -15.00 17.58 3.54
CA ASP A 80 -13.57 17.29 3.62
C ASP A 80 -12.75 18.54 3.26
N THR A 81 -12.82 19.53 4.12
CA THR A 81 -12.17 20.84 3.95
C THR A 81 -11.59 21.32 5.26
N ASN A 82 -10.57 22.17 5.20
CA ASN A 82 -9.99 22.76 6.41
C ASN A 82 -11.06 23.49 7.22
N GLY A 83 -11.28 23.06 8.47
CA GLY A 83 -12.35 23.53 9.34
C GLY A 83 -13.72 22.88 9.10
N GLY A 84 -13.85 21.93 8.19
CA GLY A 84 -15.06 21.14 7.94
C GLY A 84 -15.27 20.01 8.97
N THR A 85 -16.36 19.27 8.81
CA THR A 85 -16.72 18.13 9.69
C THR A 85 -15.95 16.86 9.33
N GLY A 86 -15.57 16.69 8.06
CA GLY A 86 -14.84 15.55 7.54
C GLY A 86 -13.32 15.69 7.66
N ALA A 87 -12.57 15.18 6.69
CA ALA A 87 -11.10 15.29 6.65
C ALA A 87 -10.67 16.75 6.41
N ASN A 88 -9.79 17.26 7.25
CA ASN A 88 -9.29 18.64 7.18
C ASN A 88 -7.87 18.69 6.61
N LEU A 89 -6.99 17.81 7.10
CA LEU A 89 -5.60 17.72 6.68
C LEU A 89 -5.29 16.31 6.20
N LEU A 90 -4.55 16.22 5.11
CA LEU A 90 -4.05 14.97 4.52
C LEU A 90 -2.55 14.85 4.71
N ALA A 91 -2.08 13.65 5.00
CA ALA A 91 -0.67 13.26 4.94
C ALA A 91 -0.44 12.35 3.72
N ILE A 92 0.64 12.64 2.97
CA ILE A 92 1.12 11.83 1.85
C ILE A 92 2.47 11.24 2.22
N PHE A 93 2.62 9.94 2.03
CA PHE A 93 3.88 9.21 2.10
C PHE A 93 4.14 8.56 0.76
N GLY A 94 5.15 9.01 0.06
CA GLY A 94 5.44 8.60 -1.31
C GLY A 94 6.91 8.57 -1.64
N LEU A 95 7.20 8.47 -2.92
CA LEU A 95 8.53 8.42 -3.48
C LEU A 95 8.66 9.51 -4.54
N ASP A 96 9.79 10.21 -4.56
CA ASP A 96 10.13 11.20 -5.56
C ASP A 96 10.61 10.55 -6.89
N ALA A 97 11.20 11.36 -7.79
CA ALA A 97 11.72 10.90 -9.07
C ALA A 97 12.84 9.85 -8.96
N ASP A 98 13.64 9.94 -7.91
CA ASP A 98 14.78 9.04 -7.62
C ASP A 98 14.36 7.84 -6.74
N TYR A 99 13.07 7.73 -6.43
CA TYR A 99 12.49 6.73 -5.51
C TYR A 99 12.93 6.93 -4.05
N ILE A 100 13.37 8.12 -3.69
CA ILE A 100 13.64 8.47 -2.31
C ILE A 100 12.32 8.74 -1.59
N ALA A 101 12.19 8.25 -0.36
CA ALA A 101 11.00 8.44 0.44
C ALA A 101 10.83 9.92 0.82
N VAL A 102 9.67 10.48 0.46
CA VAL A 102 9.28 11.86 0.76
C VAL A 102 7.89 11.90 1.37
N SER A 103 7.60 12.92 2.15
CA SER A 103 6.29 13.07 2.77
C SER A 103 5.87 14.53 2.93
N GLU A 104 4.57 14.78 2.79
CA GLU A 104 3.89 16.00 3.21
C GLU A 104 2.84 15.62 4.24
N LEU A 105 2.92 16.19 5.45
CA LEU A 105 2.14 15.71 6.59
C LEU A 105 0.87 16.51 6.88
N THR A 106 0.73 17.71 6.29
CA THR A 106 -0.35 18.65 6.63
C THR A 106 -0.86 19.42 5.42
N ILE A 107 -1.33 18.70 4.40
CA ILE A 107 -1.96 19.32 3.23
C ILE A 107 -3.39 19.66 3.59
N ALA A 108 -3.74 20.94 3.56
CA ALA A 108 -5.11 21.40 3.82
C ALA A 108 -6.02 21.01 2.65
N LEU A 109 -7.09 20.28 2.94
CA LEU A 109 -8.11 19.93 1.96
C LEU A 109 -9.07 21.08 1.70
N SER A 110 -9.68 21.11 0.51
CA SER A 110 -10.64 22.12 0.06
C SER A 110 -11.92 21.49 -0.52
N GLY A 111 -12.34 20.37 0.04
CA GLY A 111 -13.56 19.67 -0.41
C GLY A 111 -13.46 19.21 -1.85
N THR A 112 -14.43 19.60 -2.66
CA THR A 112 -14.50 19.28 -4.08
C THR A 112 -13.63 20.20 -4.98
N THR A 113 -12.94 21.17 -4.38
CA THR A 113 -11.96 22.01 -5.09
C THR A 113 -10.58 21.35 -4.99
N PRO A 114 -9.91 21.07 -6.13
CA PRO A 114 -8.59 20.46 -6.11
C PRO A 114 -7.55 21.34 -5.40
N VAL A 115 -6.69 20.72 -4.60
CA VAL A 115 -5.48 21.35 -4.05
C VAL A 115 -4.25 20.61 -4.60
N THR A 116 -3.13 21.34 -4.75
CA THR A 116 -1.90 20.78 -5.33
C THR A 116 -0.85 20.58 -4.24
N SER A 117 -0.13 19.45 -4.28
CA SER A 117 1.00 19.18 -3.41
C SER A 117 2.16 20.15 -3.67
N SER A 118 3.00 20.37 -2.66
CA SER A 118 4.25 21.14 -2.82
C SER A 118 5.40 20.27 -3.34
N LEU A 119 5.35 18.96 -3.10
CA LEU A 119 6.31 17.99 -3.59
C LEU A 119 5.79 17.28 -4.83
N SER A 120 6.73 16.74 -5.62
CA SER A 120 6.43 15.84 -6.74
C SER A 120 6.55 14.38 -6.30
N TYR A 121 5.59 13.56 -6.72
CA TYR A 121 5.51 12.15 -6.39
C TYR A 121 5.54 11.29 -7.66
N ARG A 122 6.41 10.30 -7.68
CA ARG A 122 6.36 9.23 -8.66
C ARG A 122 5.37 8.15 -8.24
N TYR A 123 5.41 7.75 -6.96
CA TYR A 123 4.47 6.80 -6.36
C TYR A 123 4.04 7.27 -4.98
N ILE A 124 2.83 6.89 -4.61
CA ILE A 124 2.31 7.09 -3.26
C ILE A 124 2.12 5.73 -2.60
N ASN A 125 2.87 5.50 -1.53
CA ASN A 125 2.78 4.29 -0.74
C ASN A 125 1.66 4.35 0.29
N ARG A 126 1.28 5.54 0.76
CA ARG A 126 0.19 5.72 1.73
C ARG A 126 -0.36 7.14 1.69
N LEU A 127 -1.67 7.27 1.80
CA LEU A 127 -2.35 8.48 2.26
C LEU A 127 -2.98 8.20 3.61
N ALA A 128 -3.05 9.22 4.45
CA ALA A 128 -3.78 9.17 5.71
C ALA A 128 -4.41 10.54 6.00
N VAL A 129 -5.60 10.54 6.57
CA VAL A 129 -6.18 11.74 7.16
C VAL A 129 -5.36 12.10 8.40
N ALA A 130 -4.63 13.22 8.34
CA ALA A 130 -3.78 13.67 9.43
C ALA A 130 -4.57 14.37 10.53
N PHE A 131 -5.67 15.03 10.14
CA PHE A 131 -6.60 15.68 11.05
C PHE A 131 -7.99 15.71 10.43
N SER A 132 -9.02 15.46 11.22
CA SER A 132 -10.42 15.51 10.84
C SER A 132 -11.21 16.42 11.77
N GLY A 133 -12.36 16.89 11.31
CA GLY A 133 -13.32 17.61 12.12
C GLY A 133 -14.14 16.68 13.04
N SER A 134 -15.33 17.14 13.41
CA SER A 134 -16.20 16.42 14.36
C SER A 134 -16.69 15.04 13.86
N GLY A 135 -16.62 14.78 12.55
CA GLY A 135 -16.94 13.47 11.96
C GLY A 135 -15.89 12.40 12.21
N LEU A 136 -14.67 12.76 12.66
CA LEU A 136 -13.53 11.87 12.99
C LEU A 136 -12.99 11.03 11.83
N LYS A 137 -13.39 11.31 10.59
CA LYS A 137 -13.08 10.56 9.37
C LYS A 137 -13.28 11.44 8.13
N ASN A 138 -12.84 10.98 6.95
CA ASN A 138 -13.25 11.60 5.69
C ASN A 138 -14.70 11.21 5.34
N GLU A 139 -15.43 12.15 4.79
CA GLU A 139 -16.83 11.92 4.38
C GLU A 139 -16.94 11.52 2.91
N GLY A 140 -16.07 12.05 2.07
CA GLY A 140 -16.00 11.70 0.64
C GLY A 140 -14.85 10.79 0.29
N THR A 141 -14.84 10.34 -0.96
CA THR A 141 -13.65 9.70 -1.54
C THR A 141 -12.60 10.77 -1.80
N ILE A 142 -11.41 10.60 -1.21
CA ILE A 142 -10.25 11.47 -1.47
C ILE A 142 -9.40 10.80 -2.54
N THR A 143 -9.25 11.45 -3.69
CA THR A 143 -8.45 10.95 -4.83
C THR A 143 -7.23 11.82 -5.03
N VAL A 144 -6.08 11.17 -5.24
CA VAL A 144 -4.80 11.81 -5.52
C VAL A 144 -4.31 11.37 -6.89
N THR A 145 -4.17 12.37 -7.80
CA THR A 145 -3.89 12.15 -9.22
C THR A 145 -2.68 12.99 -9.63
N GLN A 146 -1.79 12.45 -10.44
CA GLN A 146 -0.70 13.23 -11.05
C GLN A 146 -1.26 14.37 -11.88
N SER A 147 -0.73 15.59 -11.69
CA SER A 147 -1.34 16.81 -12.21
C SER A 147 -1.30 16.94 -13.74
N THR A 148 -0.33 16.31 -14.39
CA THR A 148 -0.13 16.38 -15.86
C THR A 148 -0.59 15.10 -16.55
N SER A 149 -0.12 13.94 -16.08
CA SER A 149 -0.42 12.64 -16.69
C SER A 149 -1.83 12.15 -16.40
N GLY A 150 -2.46 12.63 -15.34
CA GLY A 150 -3.79 12.19 -14.93
C GLY A 150 -3.83 10.80 -14.28
N VAL A 151 -2.66 10.19 -14.00
CA VAL A 151 -2.60 8.87 -13.36
C VAL A 151 -3.02 8.98 -11.90
N VAL A 152 -4.02 8.18 -11.50
CA VAL A 152 -4.43 8.07 -10.10
C VAL A 152 -3.36 7.28 -9.34
N LEU A 153 -2.79 7.88 -8.31
CA LEU A 153 -1.75 7.26 -7.49
C LEU A 153 -2.30 6.59 -6.24
N ALA A 154 -3.35 7.14 -5.66
CA ALA A 154 -3.95 6.61 -4.44
C ALA A 154 -5.34 7.19 -4.18
N THR A 155 -6.16 6.42 -3.45
CA THR A 155 -7.53 6.79 -3.09
C THR A 155 -7.81 6.41 -1.63
N ILE A 156 -8.52 7.26 -0.90
CA ILE A 156 -9.10 6.93 0.40
C ILE A 156 -10.62 6.86 0.21
N PRO A 157 -11.28 5.71 0.41
CA PRO A 157 -12.73 5.61 0.38
C PRO A 157 -13.38 6.43 1.50
N PRO A 158 -14.67 6.74 1.41
CA PRO A 158 -15.39 7.35 2.52
C PRO A 158 -15.24 6.53 3.80
N ASP A 159 -15.15 7.20 4.93
CA ASP A 159 -15.11 6.62 6.29
C ASP A 159 -13.81 5.88 6.67
N GLU A 160 -12.84 5.74 5.77
CA GLU A 160 -11.67 4.88 5.98
C GLU A 160 -10.44 5.61 6.52
N SER A 161 -10.32 6.91 6.30
CA SER A 161 -9.22 7.77 6.76
C SER A 161 -7.80 7.36 6.32
N ILE A 162 -7.67 6.27 5.58
CA ILE A 162 -6.39 5.73 5.09
C ILE A 162 -6.57 5.02 3.75
N THR A 163 -5.53 5.01 2.92
CA THR A 163 -5.54 4.26 1.65
C THR A 163 -5.78 2.77 1.86
N GLN A 164 -6.63 2.20 1.03
CA GLN A 164 -6.87 0.77 0.90
C GLN A 164 -6.30 0.28 -0.44
N GLN A 165 -4.99 0.06 -0.48
CA GLN A 165 -4.29 -0.39 -1.69
C GLN A 165 -3.24 -1.45 -1.35
N ALA A 166 -3.35 -2.63 -1.98
CA ALA A 166 -2.34 -3.69 -1.91
C ALA A 166 -1.23 -3.44 -2.95
N VAL A 167 -0.64 -2.24 -2.89
CA VAL A 167 0.44 -1.78 -3.76
C VAL A 167 1.52 -1.12 -2.91
N TYR A 168 2.77 -1.46 -3.14
CA TYR A 168 3.90 -0.83 -2.46
C TYR A 168 5.13 -0.78 -3.36
N THR A 169 5.67 0.41 -3.56
CA THR A 169 6.94 0.60 -4.28
C THR A 169 8.09 0.67 -3.28
N ILE A 170 9.11 -0.15 -3.51
CA ILE A 170 10.29 -0.24 -2.64
C ILE A 170 11.14 1.03 -2.82
N PRO A 171 11.43 1.79 -1.76
CA PRO A 171 12.31 2.95 -1.85
C PRO A 171 13.71 2.59 -2.31
N ALA A 172 14.40 3.55 -2.96
CA ALA A 172 15.81 3.43 -3.24
C ALA A 172 16.62 3.19 -1.95
N GLY A 173 17.65 2.36 -2.03
CA GLY A 173 18.48 1.98 -0.89
C GLY A 173 17.91 0.86 -0.02
N TYR A 174 16.80 0.23 -0.41
CA TYR A 174 16.19 -0.87 0.34
C TYR A 174 15.90 -2.08 -0.55
N THR A 175 15.96 -3.25 0.06
CA THR A 175 15.40 -4.50 -0.49
C THR A 175 14.18 -4.88 0.33
N GLY A 176 13.08 -5.17 -0.34
CA GLY A 176 11.83 -5.62 0.29
C GLY A 176 11.78 -7.15 0.37
N TYR A 177 11.44 -7.69 1.53
CA TYR A 177 11.26 -9.12 1.75
C TYR A 177 9.79 -9.38 2.12
N LEU A 178 9.04 -9.93 1.17
CA LEU A 178 7.65 -10.33 1.39
C LEU A 178 7.62 -11.51 2.37
N GLN A 179 6.89 -11.37 3.46
CA GLN A 179 6.84 -12.35 4.55
C GLN A 179 5.56 -13.17 4.53
N GLY A 180 4.44 -12.54 4.18
CA GLY A 180 3.16 -13.22 4.11
C GLY A 180 2.10 -12.36 3.46
N ILE A 181 1.09 -13.02 2.93
CA ILE A 181 -0.11 -12.42 2.34
C ILE A 181 -1.33 -13.11 2.92
N TYR A 182 -2.29 -12.33 3.31
CA TYR A 182 -3.61 -12.76 3.70
C TYR A 182 -4.61 -12.21 2.69
N VAL A 183 -5.45 -13.07 2.12
CA VAL A 183 -6.51 -12.67 1.19
C VAL A 183 -7.83 -13.29 1.61
N ASN A 184 -8.90 -12.58 1.29
CA ASN A 184 -10.27 -13.03 1.50
C ASN A 184 -11.16 -12.37 0.46
N GLY A 185 -12.14 -13.09 -0.03
CA GLY A 185 -13.09 -12.56 -0.97
C GLY A 185 -14.49 -13.10 -0.76
N GLY A 186 -15.44 -12.48 -1.41
CA GLY A 186 -16.83 -12.88 -1.31
C GLY A 186 -17.73 -12.07 -2.24
N LYS A 187 -18.99 -12.46 -2.27
CA LYS A 187 -20.02 -11.82 -3.06
C LYS A 187 -20.60 -10.63 -2.31
N THR A 188 -20.77 -9.49 -2.99
CA THR A 188 -21.53 -8.35 -2.45
C THR A 188 -23.03 -8.47 -2.76
N SER A 189 -23.37 -9.12 -3.89
CA SER A 189 -24.75 -9.36 -4.30
C SER A 189 -24.85 -10.50 -5.29
N GLY A 190 -26.02 -11.15 -5.37
CA GLY A 190 -26.27 -12.27 -6.30
C GLY A 190 -26.01 -13.65 -5.70
N GLY A 191 -26.33 -14.73 -6.43
CA GLY A 191 -26.40 -16.11 -5.92
C GLY A 191 -25.23 -17.02 -6.20
N SER A 192 -24.32 -16.69 -7.12
CA SER A 192 -23.19 -17.57 -7.45
C SER A 192 -21.99 -17.27 -6.57
N VAL A 193 -21.38 -18.30 -6.01
CA VAL A 193 -20.15 -18.19 -5.22
C VAL A 193 -18.98 -17.92 -6.15
N PRO A 194 -18.13 -16.92 -5.88
CA PRO A 194 -16.98 -16.63 -6.72
C PRO A 194 -15.85 -17.64 -6.51
N LEU A 195 -15.22 -18.03 -7.62
CA LEU A 195 -13.88 -18.55 -7.64
C LEU A 195 -12.96 -17.37 -7.89
N ILE A 196 -12.06 -17.09 -6.96
CA ILE A 196 -11.19 -15.92 -6.99
C ILE A 196 -9.74 -16.39 -7.16
N GLU A 197 -9.08 -15.89 -8.19
CA GLU A 197 -7.64 -16.07 -8.38
C GLU A 197 -6.92 -14.81 -7.92
N TYR A 198 -5.97 -14.97 -7.01
CA TYR A 198 -5.09 -13.92 -6.52
C TYR A 198 -3.71 -14.06 -7.14
N GLU A 199 -3.17 -12.98 -7.63
CA GLU A 199 -1.87 -12.93 -8.27
C GLU A 199 -1.00 -11.86 -7.66
N VAL A 200 0.18 -12.25 -7.19
CA VAL A 200 1.19 -11.34 -6.64
C VAL A 200 2.20 -11.02 -7.71
N TYR A 201 2.37 -9.75 -7.97
CA TYR A 201 3.31 -9.27 -8.99
C TYR A 201 4.41 -8.40 -8.39
N SER A 202 5.61 -8.54 -8.96
CA SER A 202 6.69 -7.57 -8.85
C SER A 202 6.88 -6.90 -10.20
N TYR A 203 6.70 -5.58 -10.25
CA TYR A 203 6.93 -4.78 -11.42
C TYR A 203 8.26 -4.03 -11.31
N ASN A 204 9.15 -4.26 -12.26
CA ASN A 204 10.41 -3.54 -12.35
C ASN A 204 10.19 -2.21 -13.10
N ASN A 205 10.23 -1.12 -12.35
CA ASN A 205 9.98 0.22 -12.88
C ASN A 205 11.08 0.73 -13.82
N LEU A 206 12.25 0.09 -13.84
CA LEU A 206 13.34 0.49 -14.73
C LEU A 206 13.28 -0.20 -16.09
N SER A 207 12.86 -1.48 -16.11
CA SER A 207 12.76 -2.28 -17.34
C SER A 207 11.33 -2.39 -17.87
N ASN A 208 10.33 -1.85 -17.18
CA ASN A 208 8.91 -1.97 -17.48
C ASN A 208 8.45 -3.44 -17.62
N THR A 209 8.99 -4.30 -16.75
CA THR A 209 8.72 -5.74 -16.79
C THR A 209 7.98 -6.20 -15.56
N ARG A 210 6.89 -6.95 -15.76
CA ARG A 210 6.07 -7.56 -14.71
C ARG A 210 6.46 -9.03 -14.52
N TYR A 211 6.72 -9.44 -13.29
CA TYR A 211 6.98 -10.81 -12.90
C TYR A 211 5.92 -11.29 -11.92
N ARG A 212 5.33 -12.46 -12.17
CA ARG A 212 4.46 -13.11 -11.22
C ARG A 212 5.31 -13.75 -10.11
N VAL A 213 5.06 -13.36 -8.87
CA VAL A 213 5.78 -13.84 -7.68
C VAL A 213 5.06 -15.06 -7.10
N SER A 214 3.72 -15.02 -7.08
CA SER A 214 2.88 -16.09 -6.54
C SER A 214 1.48 -16.00 -7.12
N THR A 215 0.75 -17.11 -7.05
CA THR A 215 -0.68 -17.18 -7.37
C THR A 215 -1.39 -18.10 -6.40
N ALA A 216 -2.67 -17.86 -6.19
CA ALA A 216 -3.55 -18.70 -5.39
C ALA A 216 -4.99 -18.59 -5.83
N VAL A 217 -5.75 -19.63 -5.57
CA VAL A 217 -7.17 -19.70 -5.91
C VAL A 217 -7.98 -19.98 -4.66
N GLU A 218 -9.03 -19.20 -4.46
CA GLU A 218 -9.99 -19.33 -3.38
C GLU A 218 -11.37 -19.66 -3.95
N ASP A 219 -12.01 -20.69 -3.41
CA ASP A 219 -13.45 -20.89 -3.53
C ASP A 219 -14.13 -20.20 -2.34
N ALA A 220 -14.75 -19.08 -2.59
CA ALA A 220 -15.35 -18.26 -1.55
C ALA A 220 -16.63 -18.84 -0.93
N SER A 221 -17.03 -20.08 -1.32
CA SER A 221 -18.16 -20.82 -0.69
C SER A 221 -17.92 -21.15 0.78
N SER A 222 -16.66 -21.31 1.14
CA SER A 222 -16.26 -21.74 2.49
C SER A 222 -16.15 -20.59 3.50
N GLY A 223 -16.18 -19.33 3.05
CA GLY A 223 -15.93 -18.17 3.91
C GLY A 223 -14.52 -18.17 4.53
N ASN A 224 -13.63 -19.02 4.02
CA ASN A 224 -12.27 -19.13 4.51
C ASN A 224 -11.40 -18.05 3.88
N SER A 225 -10.46 -17.57 4.66
CA SER A 225 -9.39 -16.74 4.16
C SER A 225 -8.17 -17.59 3.85
N LEU A 226 -7.44 -17.20 2.80
CA LEU A 226 -6.18 -17.83 2.46
C LEU A 226 -5.02 -17.04 3.06
N THR A 227 -4.08 -17.77 3.65
CA THR A 227 -2.82 -17.21 4.13
C THR A 227 -1.67 -17.87 3.38
N PHE A 228 -0.79 -17.04 2.85
CA PHE A 228 0.44 -17.47 2.20
C PHE A 228 1.60 -16.99 3.05
N ASP A 229 2.29 -17.91 3.67
CA ASP A 229 3.56 -17.63 4.32
C ASP A 229 4.69 -17.89 3.32
N PHE A 230 5.62 -16.98 3.25
CA PHE A 230 6.83 -17.13 2.45
C PHE A 230 7.98 -17.48 3.41
N PRO A 231 8.22 -18.79 3.68
CA PRO A 231 9.25 -19.22 4.62
C PRO A 231 10.66 -18.84 4.15
N PHE A 232 10.81 -18.65 2.83
CA PHE A 232 11.99 -18.04 2.22
C PHE A 232 11.55 -16.73 1.60
N ALA A 233 11.81 -15.64 2.30
CA ALA A 233 11.42 -14.32 1.84
C ALA A 233 11.95 -14.05 0.43
N ASN A 234 11.04 -13.86 -0.52
CA ASN A 234 11.39 -13.52 -1.89
C ASN A 234 11.84 -12.04 -1.93
N PRO A 235 13.11 -11.76 -2.23
CA PRO A 235 13.58 -10.38 -2.26
C PRO A 235 12.99 -9.64 -3.45
N THR A 236 12.43 -8.48 -3.17
CA THR A 236 12.01 -7.50 -4.18
C THR A 236 13.02 -6.36 -4.17
N ALA A 237 13.69 -6.14 -5.29
CA ALA A 237 14.73 -5.10 -5.41
C ALA A 237 14.15 -3.70 -5.16
N GLU A 238 15.04 -2.77 -4.79
CA GLU A 238 14.69 -1.34 -4.74
C GLU A 238 14.08 -0.88 -6.07
N LYS A 239 13.23 0.14 -5.99
CA LYS A 239 12.54 0.73 -7.15
C LYS A 239 11.53 -0.19 -7.86
N ASN A 240 11.37 -1.43 -7.41
CA ASN A 240 10.29 -2.30 -7.89
C ASN A 240 9.01 -2.03 -7.10
N THR A 241 7.87 -2.28 -7.74
CA THR A 241 6.55 -2.20 -7.12
C THR A 241 6.00 -3.61 -6.92
N LEU A 242 5.68 -3.97 -5.69
CA LEU A 242 4.91 -5.17 -5.36
C LEU A 242 3.43 -4.79 -5.32
N TYR A 243 2.58 -5.57 -5.99
CA TYR A 243 1.13 -5.39 -5.93
C TYR A 243 0.39 -6.70 -6.10
N VAL A 244 -0.86 -6.72 -5.66
CA VAL A 244 -1.71 -7.90 -5.72
C VAL A 244 -2.92 -7.59 -6.59
N ASN A 245 -3.14 -8.45 -7.59
CA ASN A 245 -4.33 -8.45 -8.41
C ASN A 245 -5.27 -9.58 -8.00
N ALA A 246 -6.51 -9.46 -8.37
CA ALA A 246 -7.47 -10.54 -8.32
C ALA A 246 -8.29 -10.59 -9.60
N SER A 247 -8.71 -11.79 -9.98
CA SER A 247 -9.69 -12.05 -11.02
C SER A 247 -10.76 -13.01 -10.49
N THR A 248 -11.94 -12.96 -11.07
CA THR A 248 -13.08 -13.77 -10.63
C THR A 248 -13.92 -14.25 -11.80
N ASN A 249 -14.65 -15.33 -11.59
CA ASN A 249 -15.61 -15.87 -12.56
C ASN A 249 -17.03 -15.29 -12.42
N THR A 250 -17.26 -14.36 -11.48
CA THR A 250 -18.58 -13.75 -11.23
C THR A 250 -18.47 -12.25 -10.97
N ASN A 251 -19.48 -11.47 -11.40
CA ASN A 251 -19.59 -10.03 -11.12
C ASN A 251 -19.89 -9.76 -9.64
N ASN A 252 -19.74 -8.52 -9.20
CA ASN A 252 -20.01 -8.06 -7.84
C ASN A 252 -19.21 -8.85 -6.78
N THR A 253 -17.95 -9.11 -7.05
CA THR A 253 -17.05 -9.80 -6.12
C THR A 253 -16.19 -8.78 -5.39
N GLN A 254 -16.28 -8.79 -4.06
CA GLN A 254 -15.38 -8.01 -3.22
C GLN A 254 -14.17 -8.83 -2.82
N VAL A 255 -13.02 -8.18 -2.75
CA VAL A 255 -11.78 -8.83 -2.32
C VAL A 255 -11.00 -7.94 -1.38
N PHE A 256 -10.38 -8.58 -0.42
CA PHE A 256 -9.49 -7.96 0.55
C PHE A 256 -8.11 -8.63 0.48
N CYS A 257 -7.06 -7.83 0.61
CA CYS A 257 -5.70 -8.31 0.70
C CYS A 257 -4.94 -7.57 1.78
N ARG A 258 -4.17 -8.31 2.56
CA ARG A 258 -3.19 -7.75 3.49
C ARG A 258 -1.86 -8.44 3.28
N PHE A 259 -0.78 -7.68 3.10
CA PHE A 259 0.55 -8.27 3.04
C PHE A 259 1.52 -7.61 4.01
N PHE A 260 2.50 -8.41 4.40
CA PHE A 260 3.55 -8.04 5.34
C PHE A 260 4.88 -8.14 4.62
N MET A 261 5.66 -7.08 4.71
CA MET A 261 6.97 -6.99 4.10
C MET A 261 7.95 -6.38 5.09
N ARG A 262 9.19 -6.83 5.03
CA ARG A 262 10.31 -6.18 5.70
C ARG A 262 11.20 -5.52 4.67
N LEU A 263 11.52 -4.24 4.88
CA LEU A 263 12.56 -3.54 4.15
C LEU A 263 13.86 -3.68 4.91
N ILE A 264 14.93 -4.00 4.19
CA ILE A 264 16.30 -4.04 4.71
C ILE A 264 17.13 -3.06 3.89
N ALA A 265 17.86 -2.17 4.55
CA ALA A 265 18.72 -1.21 3.88
C ALA A 265 19.85 -1.95 3.12
N ASN A 266 20.06 -1.56 1.87
CA ASN A 266 21.13 -2.13 1.04
C ASN A 266 22.49 -1.77 1.64
N GLY A 267 23.41 -2.74 1.71
CA GLY A 267 24.72 -2.55 2.32
C GLY A 267 24.70 -2.43 3.85
N ALA A 268 23.57 -2.77 4.50
CA ALA A 268 23.56 -2.88 5.95
C ALA A 268 24.57 -3.94 6.40
N ASP A 269 25.55 -3.51 7.18
CA ASP A 269 26.51 -4.42 7.78
C ASP A 269 25.90 -4.99 9.08
N PHE A 270 25.81 -6.30 9.14
CA PHE A 270 25.26 -7.05 10.27
C PHE A 270 26.38 -7.69 11.12
N THR A 271 27.65 -7.22 10.93
CA THR A 271 28.76 -7.71 11.73
C THR A 271 28.80 -7.09 13.13
#